data_97f7920319acd8fb6c2be438d42af2c5
#
_entry.id   97f7920319acd8fb6c2be438d42af2c5
#
_cell.length_a   1.000
_cell.length_b   1.000
_cell.length_c   1.000
_cell.angle_alpha   90.00
_cell.angle_beta   90.00
_cell.angle_gamma   90.00
#
_symmetry.space_group_name_H-M   'P 1'
#
loop_
_entity.id
_entity.type
_entity.pdbx_description
1 polymer ?
#
loop_
_entity_poly.entity_id
_entity_poly.type
_entity_poly.pdbx_seq_one_letter_code
_entity_poly.pdbx_strand_id
1 'polypeptide(L)'
;MTYEVGFKPAALRQLHKLDVNIQGIVVVAIEALSENPRPDGCKKLKGATNLYRIRVANQYRVIYEVQDQQLVVTVVKVGHRKDVYR
;
A
#
# COMPACT_ATOMS: atom_id res chain seq x y z
N MET A 1 -14.27 1.48 -12.22
CA MET A 1 -14.86 1.31 -10.88
C MET A 1 -13.87 1.74 -9.83
N THR A 2 -14.35 2.38 -8.78
CA THR A 2 -13.50 2.95 -7.74
C THR A 2 -13.48 2.05 -6.52
N TYR A 3 -12.30 1.80 -5.99
CA TYR A 3 -12.16 1.07 -4.74
C TYR A 3 -12.11 2.06 -3.58
N GLU A 4 -12.67 1.68 -2.46
CA GLU A 4 -12.52 2.45 -1.22
C GLU A 4 -11.21 2.07 -0.57
N VAL A 5 -10.40 3.07 -0.20
CA VAL A 5 -9.07 2.83 0.38
C VAL A 5 -9.10 3.11 1.88
N GLY A 6 -8.65 2.15 2.65
CA GLY A 6 -8.54 2.27 4.09
C GLY A 6 -7.19 1.76 4.58
N PHE A 7 -6.94 1.91 5.89
CA PHE A 7 -5.68 1.55 6.51
C PHE A 7 -5.90 0.69 7.74
N LYS A 8 -5.07 -0.32 7.92
CA LYS A 8 -4.93 -0.93 9.24
C LYS A 8 -4.31 0.10 10.20
N PRO A 9 -4.66 0.10 11.48
CA PRO A 9 -4.10 1.07 12.42
C PRO A 9 -2.57 1.09 12.43
N ALA A 10 -1.93 -0.07 12.36
CA ALA A 10 -0.47 -0.13 12.35
C ALA A 10 0.11 0.55 11.10
N ALA A 11 -0.54 0.37 9.94
CA ALA A 11 -0.08 0.98 8.69
C ALA A 11 -0.19 2.51 8.76
N LEU A 12 -1.27 3.00 9.34
CA LEU A 12 -1.46 4.44 9.48
C LEU A 12 -0.38 5.05 10.39
N ARG A 13 -0.05 4.37 11.49
CA ARG A 13 1.03 4.81 12.38
C ARG A 13 2.38 4.83 11.65
N GLN A 14 2.64 3.79 10.84
CA GLN A 14 3.88 3.70 10.07
C GLN A 14 3.97 4.84 9.05
N LEU A 15 2.88 5.15 8.39
CA LEU A 15 2.82 6.27 7.45
C LEU A 15 3.18 7.58 8.14
N HIS A 16 2.63 7.83 9.32
CA HIS A 16 2.86 9.08 10.05
C HIS A 16 4.30 9.22 10.55
N LYS A 17 5.04 8.12 10.65
CA LYS A 17 6.44 8.15 11.06
C LYS A 17 7.40 8.47 9.93
N LEU A 18 6.93 8.44 8.69
CA LEU A 18 7.78 8.76 7.55
C LEU A 18 8.04 10.27 7.47
N ASP A 19 9.15 10.62 6.85
CA ASP A 19 9.44 12.01 6.51
C ASP A 19 8.26 12.62 5.76
N VAL A 20 7.94 13.87 6.05
CA VAL A 20 6.78 14.56 5.48
C VAL A 20 6.77 14.51 3.96
N ASN A 21 7.93 14.70 3.34
CA ASN A 21 8.02 14.65 1.87
C ASN A 21 7.69 13.26 1.34
N ILE A 22 8.14 12.23 2.03
CA ILE A 22 7.87 10.85 1.65
C ILE A 22 6.40 10.52 1.90
N GLN A 23 5.83 11.01 3.00
CA GLN A 23 4.39 10.79 3.27
C GLN A 23 3.54 11.25 2.09
N GLY A 24 3.80 12.43 1.56
CA GLY A 24 3.03 12.97 0.44
C GLY A 24 3.10 12.07 -0.78
N ILE A 25 4.29 11.59 -1.12
CA ILE A 25 4.49 10.72 -2.27
C ILE A 25 3.77 9.38 -2.05
N VAL A 26 3.88 8.83 -0.85
CA VAL A 26 3.24 7.55 -0.51
C VAL A 26 1.72 7.68 -0.56
N VAL A 27 1.17 8.75 -0.01
CA VAL A 27 -0.28 8.96 -0.02
C VAL A 27 -0.82 9.06 -1.44
N VAL A 28 -0.14 9.78 -2.33
CA VAL A 28 -0.55 9.87 -3.74
C VAL A 28 -0.56 8.48 -4.38
N ALA A 29 0.46 7.67 -4.12
CA ALA A 29 0.53 6.32 -4.68
C ALA A 29 -0.59 5.43 -4.13
N ILE A 30 -0.90 5.55 -2.84
CA ILE A 30 -1.99 4.79 -2.21
C ILE A 30 -3.35 5.21 -2.77
N GLU A 31 -3.58 6.52 -2.91
CA GLU A 31 -4.84 7.02 -3.46
C GLU A 31 -5.06 6.53 -4.90
N ALA A 32 -3.99 6.42 -5.67
CA ALA A 32 -4.07 5.89 -7.03
C ALA A 32 -4.59 4.45 -7.08
N LEU A 33 -4.44 3.69 -6.00
CA LEU A 33 -4.95 2.33 -5.93
C LEU A 33 -6.48 2.27 -5.97
N SER A 34 -7.16 3.37 -5.66
CA SER A 34 -8.62 3.40 -5.77
C SER A 34 -9.10 3.25 -7.19
N GLU A 35 -8.35 3.77 -8.15
CA GLU A 35 -8.70 3.65 -9.57
C GLU A 35 -8.14 2.37 -10.19
N ASN A 36 -6.94 1.96 -9.76
CA ASN A 36 -6.29 0.76 -10.26
C ASN A 36 -5.54 0.07 -9.13
N PRO A 37 -6.15 -0.94 -8.50
CA PRO A 37 -5.52 -1.61 -7.35
C PRO A 37 -4.34 -2.50 -7.72
N ARG A 38 -4.13 -2.74 -9.00
CA ARG A 38 -2.98 -3.55 -9.45
C ARG A 38 -2.22 -2.80 -10.54
N PRO A 39 -1.57 -1.67 -10.18
CA PRO A 39 -0.83 -0.88 -11.16
C PRO A 39 0.39 -1.63 -11.67
N ASP A 40 0.96 -1.14 -12.76
CA ASP A 40 2.21 -1.70 -13.29
C ASP A 40 3.27 -1.69 -12.20
N GLY A 41 4.00 -2.79 -12.09
CA GLY A 41 5.04 -2.93 -11.08
C GLY A 41 4.57 -3.47 -9.75
N CYS A 42 3.26 -3.62 -9.55
CA CYS A 42 2.80 -4.28 -8.33
C CYS A 42 3.11 -5.76 -8.38
N LYS A 43 3.32 -6.36 -7.21
CA LYS A 43 3.56 -7.80 -7.11
C LYS A 43 2.65 -8.42 -6.07
N LYS A 44 2.11 -9.58 -6.42
CA LYS A 44 1.35 -10.38 -5.47
C LYS A 44 2.31 -11.07 -4.52
N LEU A 45 2.02 -11.04 -3.24
CA LEU A 45 2.87 -11.69 -2.23
C LEU A 45 2.60 -13.19 -2.17
N LYS A 46 3.67 -13.98 -2.07
CA LYS A 46 3.56 -15.42 -1.97
C LYS A 46 2.93 -15.82 -0.64
N GLY A 47 2.14 -16.88 -0.68
CA GLY A 47 1.52 -17.43 0.53
C GLY A 47 0.30 -16.67 1.01
N ALA A 48 -0.12 -15.63 0.31
CA ALA A 48 -1.31 -14.87 0.65
C ALA A 48 -2.21 -14.76 -0.58
N THR A 49 -3.50 -14.74 -0.37
CA THR A 49 -4.45 -14.74 -1.49
C THR A 49 -4.66 -13.34 -2.06
N ASN A 50 -4.69 -12.32 -1.22
CA ASN A 50 -5.13 -10.99 -1.62
C ASN A 50 -4.12 -9.88 -1.32
N LEU A 51 -2.89 -10.23 -0.97
CA LEU A 51 -1.88 -9.24 -0.61
C LEU A 51 -0.97 -8.90 -1.78
N TYR A 52 -0.74 -7.61 -1.94
CA TYR A 52 0.08 -7.06 -3.01
C TYR A 52 1.05 -6.05 -2.44
N ARG A 53 2.08 -5.75 -3.22
CA ARG A 53 3.10 -4.76 -2.86
C ARG A 53 3.32 -3.81 -4.01
N ILE A 54 3.40 -2.51 -3.71
CA ILE A 54 3.93 -1.52 -4.65
C ILE A 54 5.20 -0.91 -4.09
N ARG A 55 6.07 -0.48 -4.99
CA ARG A 55 7.26 0.32 -4.66
C ARG A 55 6.91 1.79 -4.80
N VAL A 56 7.38 2.58 -3.84
CA VAL A 56 7.17 4.02 -3.86
C VAL A 56 8.51 4.69 -3.61
N ALA A 57 8.87 5.67 -4.43
CA ALA A 57 10.13 6.40 -4.29
C ALA A 57 11.33 5.46 -4.16
N ASN A 58 11.31 4.33 -4.86
CA ASN A 58 12.38 3.35 -4.95
C ASN A 58 12.70 2.63 -3.62
N GLN A 59 12.73 3.33 -2.49
CA GLN A 59 13.15 2.77 -1.20
C GLN A 59 12.00 2.34 -0.31
N TYR A 60 10.78 2.70 -0.64
CA TYR A 60 9.63 2.46 0.21
C TYR A 60 8.70 1.42 -0.38
N ARG A 61 7.96 0.74 0.49
CA ARG A 61 7.03 -0.30 0.08
C ARG A 61 5.70 -0.10 0.77
N VAL A 62 4.64 -0.36 0.04
CA VAL A 62 3.29 -0.41 0.60
C VAL A 62 2.75 -1.81 0.35
N ILE A 63 2.34 -2.48 1.42
CA ILE A 63 1.67 -3.77 1.33
C ILE A 63 0.20 -3.54 1.61
N TYR A 64 -0.65 -4.06 0.74
CA TYR A 64 -2.08 -3.83 0.82
C TYR A 64 -2.86 -5.05 0.39
N GLU A 65 -4.08 -5.12 0.88
CA GLU A 65 -5.03 -6.19 0.55
C GLU A 65 -6.06 -5.63 -0.42
N VAL A 66 -6.41 -6.43 -1.44
CA VAL A 66 -7.46 -6.05 -2.40
C VAL A 66 -8.61 -7.03 -2.26
N GLN A 67 -9.80 -6.51 -1.99
CA GLN A 67 -11.03 -7.30 -1.95
C GLN A 67 -11.91 -6.83 -3.09
N ASP A 68 -11.83 -7.54 -4.22
CA ASP A 68 -12.49 -7.12 -5.46
C ASP A 68 -14.00 -7.10 -5.35
N GLN A 69 -14.57 -8.08 -4.66
CA GLN A 69 -16.03 -8.17 -4.55
C GLN A 69 -16.63 -7.05 -3.73
N GLN A 70 -15.84 -6.48 -2.81
CA GLN A 70 -16.29 -5.39 -1.96
C GLN A 70 -15.78 -4.03 -2.46
N LEU A 71 -14.91 -4.04 -3.46
CA LEU A 71 -14.26 -2.83 -3.98
C LEU A 71 -13.52 -2.08 -2.87
N VAL A 72 -12.72 -2.82 -2.09
CA VAL A 72 -11.97 -2.28 -0.96
C VAL A 72 -10.48 -2.59 -1.12
N VAL A 73 -9.65 -1.59 -0.86
CA VAL A 73 -8.21 -1.73 -0.70
C VAL A 73 -7.86 -1.35 0.73
N THR A 74 -7.19 -2.25 1.45
CA THR A 74 -6.77 -2.00 2.83
C THR A 74 -5.25 -2.02 2.91
N VAL A 75 -4.67 -0.89 3.29
CA VAL A 75 -3.22 -0.79 3.47
C VAL A 75 -2.83 -1.49 4.77
N VAL A 76 -1.91 -2.44 4.66
CA VAL A 76 -1.51 -3.30 5.79
C VAL A 76 -0.18 -2.86 6.37
N LYS A 77 0.79 -2.50 5.53
CA LYS A 77 2.12 -2.06 5.96
C LYS A 77 2.64 -0.96 5.06
N VAL A 78 3.34 -0.01 5.66
CA VAL A 78 4.03 1.06 4.96
C VAL A 78 5.40 1.24 5.60
N GLY A 79 6.45 1.32 4.78
CA GLY A 79 7.77 1.57 5.36
C GLY A 79 8.89 1.43 4.36
N HIS A 80 10.10 1.64 4.87
CA HIS A 80 11.31 1.44 4.10
C HIS A 80 11.44 -0.04 3.76
N ARG A 81 11.99 -0.35 2.57
CA ARG A 81 12.12 -1.74 2.11
C ARG A 81 12.80 -2.67 3.11
N LYS A 82 13.68 -2.11 3.95
CA LYS A 82 14.39 -2.92 4.96
C LYS A 82 13.48 -3.31 6.13
N ASP A 83 12.43 -2.56 6.37
CA ASP A 83 11.58 -2.76 7.54
C ASP A 83 10.27 -3.48 7.24
N VAL A 84 9.77 -3.33 6.01
CA VAL A 84 8.44 -3.83 5.63
C VAL A 84 8.37 -5.35 5.66
N TYR A 85 9.47 -6.03 5.38
CA TYR A 85 9.49 -7.49 5.29
C TYR A 85 9.98 -8.17 6.57
N ARG A 86 10.13 -7.43 7.64
CA ARG A 86 10.51 -8.01 8.94
C ARG A 86 9.30 -8.58 9.67
#